data_974b8fe6252840e8deaebf4413613225
#
_entry.id   974b8fe6252840e8deaebf4413613225
#
_cell.length_a   1.000
_cell.length_b   1.000
_cell.length_c   1.000
_cell.angle_alpha   90.00
_cell.angle_beta   90.00
_cell.angle_gamma   90.00
#
_symmetry.space_group_name_H-M   'P 1'
#
loop_
_entity.id
_entity.type
_entity.pdbx_description
1 polymer ?
#
loop_
_entity_poly.entity_id
_entity_poly.type
_entity_poly.pdbx_seq_one_letter_code
_entity_poly.pdbx_strand_id
1 'polypeptide(L)'
;MNKINRNKKYERMYQAIISLKTLEECEMFFDDLCTVTELQAMEQRFHVAECLSKGMIYNDILTETGASSATISRVNRSLQYGKGGYDVVFPRLNGEEEADK
;
A
#
# COMPACT_ATOMS: atom_id res chain seq x y z
N MET A 1 6.54 -31.09 4.63
CA MET A 1 6.68 -29.65 4.57
C MET A 1 5.54 -28.95 5.26
N ASN A 2 5.85 -27.92 5.95
CA ASN A 2 4.84 -27.22 6.74
C ASN A 2 3.95 -26.37 5.90
N LYS A 3 2.69 -26.36 6.26
CA LYS A 3 1.78 -25.44 5.64
C LYS A 3 2.00 -24.04 6.15
N ILE A 4 1.81 -23.09 5.27
CA ILE A 4 1.85 -21.71 5.66
C ILE A 4 0.53 -21.36 6.33
N ASN A 5 0.62 -20.88 7.55
CA ASN A 5 -0.57 -20.44 8.26
C ASN A 5 -0.87 -19.00 7.91
N ARG A 6 -1.90 -18.81 7.11
CA ARG A 6 -2.24 -17.47 6.61
C ARG A 6 -2.68 -16.51 7.69
N ASN A 7 -3.06 -17.04 8.83
CA ASN A 7 -3.49 -16.18 9.94
C ASN A 7 -2.34 -15.74 10.82
N LYS A 8 -1.15 -16.31 10.58
CA LYS A 8 0.01 -15.98 11.39
C LYS A 8 1.00 -15.20 10.53
N LYS A 9 1.23 -13.97 10.92
CA LYS A 9 2.15 -13.11 10.21
C LYS A 9 3.57 -13.38 10.64
N TYR A 10 4.51 -13.07 9.77
CA TYR A 10 5.92 -13.14 10.13
C TYR A 10 6.32 -11.78 10.69
N GLU A 11 6.21 -11.66 11.98
CA GLU A 11 6.37 -10.38 12.66
C GLU A 11 7.76 -9.75 12.49
N ARG A 12 8.78 -10.59 12.37
CA ARG A 12 10.12 -10.05 12.19
C ARG A 12 10.21 -9.13 10.98
N MET A 13 9.58 -9.51 9.88
CA MET A 13 9.60 -8.68 8.68
C MET A 13 8.94 -7.32 8.96
N TYR A 14 7.78 -7.36 9.63
CA TYR A 14 7.09 -6.11 9.92
C TYR A 14 7.87 -5.24 10.90
N GLN A 15 8.54 -5.87 11.86
CA GLN A 15 9.41 -5.12 12.77
C GLN A 15 10.57 -4.48 12.02
N ALA A 16 11.13 -5.19 11.03
CA ALA A 16 12.17 -4.62 10.21
C ALA A 16 11.68 -3.39 9.45
N ILE A 17 10.48 -3.47 8.91
CA ILE A 17 9.92 -2.36 8.17
C ILE A 17 9.73 -1.13 9.06
N ILE A 18 9.19 -1.33 10.26
CA ILE A 18 8.98 -0.16 11.14
C ILE A 18 10.26 0.35 11.77
N SER A 19 11.38 -0.34 11.60
CA SER A 19 12.67 0.16 12.07
C SER A 19 13.29 1.16 11.10
N LEU A 20 12.76 1.25 9.88
CA LEU A 20 13.28 2.18 8.87
C LEU A 20 12.97 3.61 9.28
N LYS A 21 13.95 4.50 9.07
CA LYS A 21 13.83 5.87 9.57
C LYS A 21 13.83 6.93 8.50
N THR A 22 14.30 6.60 7.30
CA THR A 22 14.37 7.58 6.23
C THR A 22 13.80 7.00 4.97
N LEU A 23 13.43 7.89 4.05
CA LEU A 23 12.96 7.46 2.73
C LEU A 23 14.01 6.61 2.03
N GLU A 24 15.27 7.03 2.13
CA GLU A 24 16.35 6.31 1.49
C GLU A 24 16.48 4.89 2.03
N GLU A 25 16.40 4.73 3.35
CA GLU A 25 16.46 3.40 3.94
C GLU A 25 15.30 2.53 3.48
N CYS A 26 14.13 3.13 3.38
CA CYS A 26 12.95 2.41 2.94
C CYS A 26 13.12 1.90 1.51
N GLU A 27 13.59 2.78 0.63
CA GLU A 27 13.82 2.40 -0.76
C GLU A 27 14.86 1.29 -0.87
N MET A 28 15.96 1.42 -0.14
CA MET A 28 17.01 0.41 -0.17
C MET A 28 16.49 -0.95 0.28
N PHE A 29 15.75 -0.95 1.38
CA PHE A 29 15.24 -2.20 1.92
C PHE A 29 14.28 -2.89 0.97
N PHE A 30 13.35 -2.13 0.42
CA PHE A 30 12.36 -2.73 -0.48
C PHE A 30 12.97 -3.14 -1.82
N ASP A 31 13.99 -2.40 -2.29
CA ASP A 31 14.70 -2.81 -3.49
C ASP A 31 15.39 -4.16 -3.31
N ASP A 32 15.89 -4.41 -2.10
CA ASP A 32 16.53 -5.69 -1.81
C ASP A 32 15.52 -6.80 -1.55
N LEU A 33 14.41 -6.47 -0.91
CA LEU A 33 13.44 -7.47 -0.50
C LEU A 33 12.55 -7.95 -1.65
N CYS A 34 12.20 -7.05 -2.56
CA CYS A 34 11.25 -7.33 -3.62
C CYS A 34 11.91 -7.36 -4.98
N THR A 35 11.33 -8.14 -5.90
CA THR A 35 11.71 -8.02 -7.30
C THR A 35 11.19 -6.69 -7.84
N VAL A 36 11.77 -6.26 -8.97
CA VAL A 36 11.32 -5.04 -9.62
C VAL A 36 9.82 -5.13 -9.96
N THR A 37 9.39 -6.27 -10.48
CA THR A 37 8.00 -6.46 -10.85
C THR A 37 7.08 -6.39 -9.65
N GLU A 38 7.49 -7.01 -8.54
CA GLU A 38 6.69 -6.95 -7.31
C GLU A 38 6.57 -5.53 -6.80
N LEU A 39 7.66 -4.81 -6.82
CA LEU A 39 7.67 -3.45 -6.31
C LEU A 39 6.80 -2.53 -7.16
N GLN A 40 6.92 -2.66 -8.50
CA GLN A 40 6.10 -1.86 -9.39
C GLN A 40 4.62 -2.13 -9.18
N ALA A 41 4.26 -3.40 -8.96
CA ALA A 41 2.85 -3.73 -8.71
C ALA A 41 2.36 -3.11 -7.41
N MET A 42 3.19 -3.13 -6.37
CA MET A 42 2.82 -2.52 -5.11
C MET A 42 2.66 -1.01 -5.24
N GLU A 43 3.59 -0.37 -5.94
CA GLU A 43 3.53 1.07 -6.15
C GLU A 43 2.29 1.46 -6.92
N GLN A 44 1.93 0.67 -7.94
CA GLN A 44 0.74 0.95 -8.72
C GLN A 44 -0.52 0.81 -7.87
N ARG A 45 -0.60 -0.25 -7.07
CA ARG A 45 -1.76 -0.42 -6.20
C ARG A 45 -1.89 0.72 -5.20
N PHE A 46 -0.77 1.16 -4.67
CA PHE A 46 -0.79 2.27 -3.72
C PHE A 46 -1.25 3.57 -4.40
N HIS A 47 -0.74 3.81 -5.61
CA HIS A 47 -1.14 5.00 -6.37
C HIS A 47 -2.65 4.97 -6.66
N VAL A 48 -3.17 3.79 -7.05
CA VAL A 48 -4.60 3.64 -7.27
C VAL A 48 -5.39 3.95 -6.00
N ALA A 49 -4.90 3.45 -4.86
CA ALA A 49 -5.58 3.70 -3.59
C ALA A 49 -5.64 5.19 -3.27
N GLU A 50 -4.55 5.89 -3.53
CA GLU A 50 -4.54 7.34 -3.31
C GLU A 50 -5.56 8.05 -4.19
N CYS A 51 -5.60 7.66 -5.46
CA CYS A 51 -6.56 8.28 -6.39
C CYS A 51 -8.00 8.03 -5.94
N LEU A 52 -8.28 6.79 -5.55
CA LEU A 52 -9.62 6.46 -5.06
C LEU A 52 -9.97 7.24 -3.80
N SER A 53 -9.02 7.39 -2.91
CA SER A 53 -9.27 8.09 -1.67
C SER A 53 -9.53 9.58 -1.88
N LYS A 54 -9.08 10.11 -3.01
CA LYS A 54 -9.34 11.50 -3.39
C LYS A 54 -10.64 11.67 -4.17
N GLY A 55 -11.36 10.58 -4.40
CA GLY A 55 -12.63 10.65 -5.09
C GLY A 55 -12.55 10.64 -6.61
N MET A 56 -11.41 10.28 -7.18
CA MET A 56 -11.29 10.20 -8.63
C MET A 56 -12.16 9.10 -9.19
N ILE A 57 -12.70 9.33 -10.38
CA ILE A 57 -13.50 8.31 -11.05
C ILE A 57 -12.57 7.34 -11.78
N TYR A 58 -13.10 6.13 -12.05
CA TYR A 58 -12.30 5.04 -12.60
C TYR A 58 -11.58 5.40 -13.90
N ASN A 59 -12.25 6.06 -14.82
CA ASN A 59 -11.59 6.39 -16.10
C ASN A 59 -10.38 7.28 -15.90
N ASP A 60 -10.48 8.23 -14.99
CA ASP A 60 -9.35 9.10 -14.69
C ASP A 60 -8.23 8.34 -14.03
N ILE A 61 -8.57 7.38 -13.16
CA ILE A 61 -7.56 6.56 -12.50
C ILE A 61 -6.84 5.68 -13.51
N LEU A 62 -7.57 5.11 -14.46
CA LEU A 62 -6.95 4.33 -15.54
C LEU A 62 -5.89 5.16 -16.26
N THR A 63 -6.24 6.39 -16.60
CA THR A 63 -5.33 7.27 -17.31
C THR A 63 -4.14 7.66 -16.44
N GLU A 64 -4.41 7.99 -15.19
CA GLU A 64 -3.38 8.47 -14.28
C GLU A 64 -2.38 7.38 -13.92
N THR A 65 -2.85 6.17 -13.67
CA THR A 65 -2.01 5.12 -13.08
C THR A 65 -1.60 4.03 -14.04
N GLY A 66 -2.28 3.91 -15.16
CA GLY A 66 -2.05 2.80 -16.08
C GLY A 66 -2.57 1.46 -15.57
N ALA A 67 -3.26 1.45 -14.45
CA ALA A 67 -3.78 0.21 -13.87
C ALA A 67 -4.99 -0.27 -14.65
N SER A 68 -5.18 -1.59 -14.69
CA SER A 68 -6.38 -2.15 -15.31
C SER A 68 -7.59 -1.92 -14.42
N SER A 69 -8.78 -2.01 -15.03
CA SER A 69 -10.00 -1.86 -14.24
C SER A 69 -10.11 -2.94 -13.17
N ALA A 70 -9.58 -4.13 -13.46
CA ALA A 70 -9.58 -5.20 -12.46
C ALA A 70 -8.72 -4.83 -11.25
N THR A 71 -7.57 -4.21 -11.50
CA THR A 71 -6.71 -3.77 -10.41
C THR A 71 -7.40 -2.68 -9.58
N ILE A 72 -8.03 -1.73 -10.26
CA ILE A 72 -8.73 -0.65 -9.57
C ILE A 72 -9.86 -1.20 -8.69
N SER A 73 -10.63 -2.14 -9.23
CA SER A 73 -11.71 -2.76 -8.47
C SER A 73 -11.19 -3.50 -7.24
N ARG A 74 -10.08 -4.22 -7.41
CA ARG A 74 -9.48 -4.95 -6.30
C ARG A 74 -9.01 -3.99 -5.20
N VAL A 75 -8.36 -2.91 -5.58
CA VAL A 75 -7.88 -1.93 -4.61
C VAL A 75 -9.06 -1.26 -3.90
N ASN A 76 -10.10 -0.93 -4.66
CA ASN A 76 -11.28 -0.32 -4.06
C ASN A 76 -11.90 -1.24 -3.02
N ARG A 77 -11.93 -2.53 -3.31
CA ARG A 77 -12.45 -3.50 -2.36
C ARG A 77 -11.60 -3.51 -1.08
N SER A 78 -10.28 -3.43 -1.21
CA SER A 78 -9.40 -3.38 -0.05
C SER A 78 -9.63 -2.12 0.78
N LEU A 79 -9.89 -1.01 0.12
CA LEU A 79 -10.17 0.23 0.83
C LEU A 79 -11.46 0.12 1.64
N GLN A 80 -12.48 -0.53 1.09
CA GLN A 80 -13.78 -0.59 1.74
C GLN A 80 -13.91 -1.71 2.74
N TYR A 81 -13.30 -2.86 2.47
CA TYR A 81 -13.53 -4.06 3.27
C TYR A 81 -12.25 -4.67 3.82
N GLY A 82 -11.12 -3.97 3.72
CA GLY A 82 -9.86 -4.49 4.21
C GLY A 82 -9.69 -4.29 5.70
N LYS A 83 -8.45 -4.28 6.14
CA LYS A 83 -8.10 -4.22 7.55
C LYS A 83 -7.89 -2.80 8.08
N GLY A 84 -8.12 -1.80 7.25
CA GLY A 84 -7.97 -0.42 7.68
C GLY A 84 -6.57 0.15 7.57
N GLY A 85 -5.66 -0.56 6.88
CA GLY A 85 -4.29 -0.07 6.76
C GLY A 85 -4.19 1.27 6.06
N TYR A 86 -4.99 1.46 5.02
CA TYR A 86 -4.98 2.73 4.31
C TYR A 86 -5.52 3.87 5.18
N ASP A 87 -6.47 3.55 6.06
CA ASP A 87 -7.02 4.56 6.97
C ASP A 87 -5.99 5.03 7.99
N VAL A 88 -5.01 4.21 8.29
CA VAL A 88 -3.91 4.60 9.16
C VAL A 88 -2.89 5.46 8.39
N VAL A 89 -2.56 5.02 7.18
CA VAL A 89 -1.44 5.60 6.43
C VAL A 89 -1.78 6.96 5.84
N PHE A 90 -2.94 7.08 5.18
CA PHE A 90 -3.25 8.30 4.44
C PHE A 90 -3.35 9.54 5.33
N PRO A 91 -4.01 9.49 6.50
CA PRO A 91 -4.01 10.68 7.36
C PRO A 91 -2.61 11.12 7.76
N ARG A 92 -1.73 10.16 8.02
CA ARG A 92 -0.36 10.50 8.39
C ARG A 92 0.40 11.13 7.24
N LEU A 93 0.24 10.57 6.03
CA LEU A 93 0.88 11.14 4.86
C LEU A 93 0.40 12.55 4.57
N ASN A 94 -0.88 12.79 4.80
CA ASN A 94 -1.49 14.07 4.49
C ASN A 94 -1.43 15.08 5.64
N GLY A 95 -0.82 14.67 6.75
CA GLY A 95 -0.69 15.58 7.89
C GLY A 95 -1.96 15.77 8.67
N GLU A 96 -2.95 14.92 8.48
CA GLU A 96 -4.26 15.09 9.09
C GLU A 96 -4.38 14.46 10.47
N GLU A 97 -3.56 13.46 10.75
CA GLU A 97 -3.68 12.73 11.99
C GLU A 97 -3.35 13.60 13.19
N GLU A 98 -2.48 14.55 13.01
CA GLU A 98 -2.07 15.43 14.09
C GLU A 98 -3.24 16.20 14.66
N ALA A 99 -4.21 16.52 13.82
CA ALA A 99 -5.35 17.31 14.25
C ALA A 99 -6.20 16.60 15.29
N ASP A 100 -6.06 15.29 15.38
CA ASP A 100 -6.88 14.50 16.29
C ASP A 100 -6.31 14.42 17.70
N LYS A 101 -5.14 14.94 17.89
CA LYS A 101 -4.49 14.86 19.20
C LYS A 101 -4.98 15.92 20.20
#